data_1ce58846f4317c42821d14465b757869
#
_entry.id   1ce58846f4317c42821d14465b757869
#
_cell.length_a   1.000
_cell.length_b   1.000
_cell.length_c   1.000
_cell.angle_alpha   90.00
_cell.angle_beta   90.00
_cell.angle_gamma   90.00
#
_symmetry.space_group_name_H-M   'P 1'
#
loop_
_entity.id
_entity.type
_entity.pdbx_description
1 polymer ?
#
loop_
_entity_poly.entity_id
_entity_poly.type
_entity_poly.pdbx_seq_one_letter_code
_entity_poly.pdbx_strand_id
1 'polypeptide(L)'
;MKNVKADIEKYISYKIGKSNKSMRAASLMMDNGFYNEAINRIYYACFYTATAILFKNNIEAKTHTGVRTMMHKHFIQNNLISQSDGAFYSDIFEYRHASDYDDYVEFEKDVVEKLFIEAEKFITNLNILLSQ
;
A
#
# COMPACT_ATOMS: atom_id res chain seq x y z
N MET A 1 -9.75 -32.53 3.36
CA MET A 1 -9.70 -31.31 4.20
C MET A 1 -8.89 -30.23 3.52
N LYS A 2 -9.39 -29.00 3.54
CA LYS A 2 -8.64 -27.85 3.02
C LYS A 2 -7.46 -27.53 3.94
N ASN A 3 -6.30 -27.31 3.36
CA ASN A 3 -5.15 -26.79 4.10
C ASN A 3 -5.29 -25.26 4.20
N VAL A 4 -5.86 -24.78 5.29
CA VAL A 4 -6.13 -23.34 5.51
C VAL A 4 -4.84 -22.52 5.48
N LYS A 5 -3.75 -23.05 6.05
CA LYS A 5 -2.45 -22.38 6.05
C LYS A 5 -1.94 -22.18 4.62
N ALA A 6 -2.02 -23.19 3.77
CA ALA A 6 -1.59 -23.09 2.36
C ALA A 6 -2.46 -22.10 1.59
N ASP A 7 -3.77 -22.05 1.86
CA ASP A 7 -4.68 -21.10 1.24
C ASP A 7 -4.36 -19.65 1.65
N ILE A 8 -4.02 -19.42 2.90
CA ILE A 8 -3.60 -18.11 3.40
C ILE A 8 -2.29 -17.67 2.74
N GLU A 9 -1.30 -18.55 2.69
CA GLU A 9 0.00 -18.27 2.05
C GLU A 9 -0.16 -17.96 0.57
N LYS A 10 -1.03 -18.68 -0.12
CA LYS A 10 -1.33 -18.45 -1.54
C LYS A 10 -1.97 -17.09 -1.76
N TYR A 11 -2.91 -16.69 -0.91
CA TYR A 11 -3.55 -15.38 -0.99
C TYR A 11 -2.54 -14.26 -0.74
N ILE A 12 -1.68 -14.41 0.27
CA ILE A 12 -0.63 -13.44 0.59
C ILE A 12 0.33 -13.28 -0.59
N SER A 13 0.81 -14.40 -1.17
CA SER A 13 1.68 -14.37 -2.35
C SER A 13 1.02 -13.67 -3.54
N TYR A 14 -0.26 -13.89 -3.74
CA TYR A 14 -1.05 -13.21 -4.78
C TYR A 14 -1.06 -11.70 -4.56
N LYS A 15 -1.30 -11.25 -3.33
CA LYS A 15 -1.31 -9.83 -3.00
C LYS A 15 0.07 -9.19 -3.13
N ILE A 16 1.13 -9.88 -2.71
CA ILE A 16 2.51 -9.41 -2.89
C ILE A 16 2.81 -9.24 -4.38
N GLY A 17 2.40 -10.19 -5.21
CA GLY A 17 2.55 -10.10 -6.66
C GLY A 17 1.83 -8.90 -7.26
N LYS A 18 0.61 -8.61 -6.79
CA LYS A 18 -0.14 -7.43 -7.22
C LYS A 18 0.55 -6.13 -6.79
N SER A 19 1.10 -6.10 -5.58
CA SER A 19 1.85 -4.95 -5.08
C SER A 19 3.08 -4.69 -5.95
N ASN A 20 3.87 -5.71 -6.23
CA ASN A 20 5.07 -5.60 -7.07
C ASN A 20 4.72 -5.12 -8.49
N LYS A 21 3.67 -5.66 -9.07
CA LYS A 21 3.19 -5.26 -10.40
C LYS A 21 2.75 -3.80 -10.40
N SER A 22 2.06 -3.36 -9.35
CA SER A 22 1.61 -1.98 -9.22
C SER A 22 2.77 -1.00 -9.10
N MET A 23 3.84 -1.37 -8.38
CA MET A 23 5.05 -0.54 -8.28
C MET A 23 5.78 -0.45 -9.64
N ARG A 24 5.85 -1.55 -10.40
CA ARG A 24 6.43 -1.51 -11.75
C ARG A 24 5.61 -0.59 -12.66
N ALA A 25 4.28 -0.66 -12.59
CA ALA A 25 3.42 0.23 -13.36
C ALA A 25 3.64 1.70 -12.97
N ALA A 26 3.77 1.98 -11.67
CA ALA A 26 4.07 3.34 -11.19
C ALA A 26 5.38 3.87 -11.76
N SER A 27 6.43 3.05 -11.77
CA SER A 27 7.73 3.42 -12.33
C SER A 27 7.63 3.78 -13.81
N LEU A 28 6.91 2.97 -14.59
CA LEU A 28 6.69 3.24 -16.03
C LEU A 28 5.90 4.53 -16.24
N MET A 29 4.90 4.78 -15.42
CA MET A 29 4.09 6.00 -15.51
C MET A 29 4.93 7.24 -15.18
N MET A 30 5.79 7.16 -14.14
CA MET A 30 6.71 8.25 -13.80
C MET A 30 7.67 8.55 -14.94
N ASP A 31 8.24 7.52 -15.56
CA ASP A 31 9.20 7.65 -16.66
C ASP A 31 8.55 8.32 -17.89
N ASN A 32 7.25 8.24 -18.02
CA ASN A 32 6.50 8.81 -19.14
C ASN A 32 5.74 10.09 -18.79
N GLY A 33 5.96 10.64 -17.58
CA GLY A 33 5.35 11.89 -17.16
C GLY A 33 3.91 11.79 -16.69
N PHE A 34 3.40 10.58 -16.42
CA PHE A 34 2.05 10.36 -15.91
C PHE A 34 2.07 10.32 -14.38
N TYR A 35 2.28 11.49 -13.76
CA TYR A 35 2.55 11.58 -12.31
C TYR A 35 1.33 11.29 -11.46
N ASN A 36 0.14 11.79 -11.83
CA ASN A 36 -1.09 11.50 -11.09
C ASN A 36 -1.43 10.01 -11.16
N GLU A 37 -1.27 9.40 -12.34
CA GLU A 37 -1.52 7.97 -12.54
C GLU A 37 -0.51 7.13 -11.74
N ALA A 38 0.73 7.60 -11.63
CA ALA A 38 1.75 6.95 -10.81
C ALA A 38 1.34 6.95 -9.32
N ILE A 39 0.77 8.03 -8.81
CA ILE A 39 0.26 8.10 -7.43
C ILE A 39 -0.80 7.05 -7.18
N ASN A 40 -1.73 6.87 -8.12
CA ASN A 40 -2.74 5.82 -8.03
C ASN A 40 -2.09 4.44 -7.89
N ARG A 41 -1.09 4.14 -8.70
CA ARG A 41 -0.39 2.85 -8.65
C ARG A 41 0.44 2.66 -7.38
N ILE A 42 1.09 3.72 -6.89
CA ILE A 42 1.83 3.68 -5.62
C ILE A 42 0.87 3.36 -4.46
N TYR A 43 -0.26 4.03 -4.41
CA TYR A 43 -1.27 3.77 -3.37
C TYR A 43 -1.73 2.31 -3.41
N TYR A 44 -2.10 1.79 -4.58
CA TYR A 44 -2.58 0.42 -4.67
C TYR A 44 -1.52 -0.61 -4.33
N ALA A 45 -0.25 -0.34 -4.63
CA ALA A 45 0.84 -1.22 -4.17
C ALA A 45 0.86 -1.32 -2.64
N CYS A 46 0.75 -0.21 -1.96
CA CYS A 46 0.70 -0.16 -0.49
C CYS A 46 -0.59 -0.80 0.04
N PHE A 47 -1.71 -0.55 -0.61
CA PHE A 47 -3.01 -1.11 -0.26
C PHE A 47 -3.01 -2.64 -0.33
N TYR A 48 -2.46 -3.21 -1.40
CA TYR A 48 -2.39 -4.67 -1.53
C TYR A 48 -1.56 -5.30 -0.42
N THR A 49 -0.43 -4.70 -0.06
CA THR A 49 0.41 -5.20 1.02
C THR A 49 -0.29 -5.05 2.38
N ALA A 50 -0.97 -3.93 2.60
CA ALA A 50 -1.76 -3.71 3.82
C ALA A 50 -2.89 -4.75 3.94
N THR A 51 -3.62 -5.01 2.85
CA THR A 51 -4.68 -6.03 2.88
C THR A 51 -4.14 -7.43 3.15
N ALA A 52 -2.94 -7.74 2.65
CA ALA A 52 -2.29 -9.02 2.91
C ALA A 52 -2.00 -9.21 4.41
N ILE A 53 -1.43 -8.18 5.06
CA ILE A 53 -1.09 -8.28 6.48
C ILE A 53 -2.33 -8.33 7.38
N LEU A 54 -3.38 -7.59 7.03
CA LEU A 54 -4.65 -7.68 7.75
C LEU A 54 -5.26 -9.09 7.62
N PHE A 55 -5.25 -9.63 6.41
CA PHE A 55 -5.75 -10.97 6.14
C PHE A 55 -4.98 -12.04 6.93
N LYS A 56 -3.64 -11.94 6.95
CA LYS A 56 -2.79 -12.87 7.71
C LYS A 56 -3.15 -12.88 9.19
N ASN A 57 -3.53 -11.74 9.74
CA ASN A 57 -3.88 -11.58 11.15
C ASN A 57 -5.37 -11.72 11.43
N ASN A 58 -6.14 -12.21 10.45
CA ASN A 58 -7.57 -12.45 10.57
C ASN A 58 -8.37 -11.19 10.93
N ILE A 59 -7.97 -10.06 10.36
CA ILE A 59 -8.63 -8.76 10.56
C ILE A 59 -9.40 -8.40 9.29
N GLU A 60 -10.71 -8.26 9.40
CA GLU A 60 -11.56 -7.87 8.28
C GLU A 60 -11.53 -6.36 8.05
N ALA A 61 -11.42 -5.97 6.78
CA ALA A 61 -11.59 -4.58 6.35
C ALA A 61 -12.08 -4.61 4.91
N LYS A 62 -13.28 -4.04 4.67
CA LYS A 62 -13.94 -4.14 3.36
C LYS A 62 -13.83 -2.88 2.51
N THR A 63 -13.42 -1.76 3.10
CA THR A 63 -13.31 -0.47 2.41
C THR A 63 -11.90 0.06 2.50
N HIS A 64 -11.56 1.01 1.61
CA HIS A 64 -10.26 1.68 1.67
C HIS A 64 -10.04 2.40 3.00
N THR A 65 -11.07 3.08 3.50
CA THR A 65 -11.04 3.74 4.82
C THR A 65 -10.90 2.72 5.94
N GLY A 66 -11.60 1.59 5.83
CA GLY A 66 -11.52 0.49 6.81
C GLY A 66 -10.11 -0.09 6.90
N VAL A 67 -9.44 -0.30 5.76
CA VAL A 67 -8.05 -0.79 5.75
C VAL A 67 -7.14 0.19 6.49
N ARG A 68 -7.23 1.49 6.19
CA ARG A 68 -6.44 2.51 6.88
C ARG A 68 -6.69 2.49 8.39
N THR A 69 -7.94 2.44 8.80
CA THR A 69 -8.33 2.40 10.22
C THR A 69 -7.76 1.18 10.93
N MET A 70 -7.88 0.00 10.30
CA MET A 70 -7.38 -1.25 10.91
C MET A 70 -5.87 -1.30 10.96
N MET A 71 -5.18 -0.74 9.97
CA MET A 71 -3.71 -0.63 9.99
C MET A 71 -3.26 0.22 11.18
N HIS A 72 -3.87 1.37 11.41
CA HIS A 72 -3.54 2.22 12.55
C HIS A 72 -3.83 1.53 13.88
N LYS A 73 -5.01 0.94 14.02
CA LYS A 73 -5.45 0.31 15.26
C LYS A 73 -4.58 -0.89 15.66
N HIS A 74 -4.29 -1.78 14.71
CA HIS A 74 -3.66 -3.07 15.02
C HIS A 74 -2.14 -3.07 14.85
N PHE A 75 -1.58 -2.16 14.05
CA PHE A 75 -0.15 -2.16 13.75
C PHE A 75 0.57 -0.90 14.21
N ILE A 76 0.00 0.28 14.00
CA ILE A 76 0.65 1.53 14.40
C ILE A 76 0.56 1.73 15.90
N GLN A 77 -0.63 1.60 16.49
CA GLN A 77 -0.84 1.78 17.93
C GLN A 77 -0.10 0.73 18.76
N ASN A 78 0.11 -0.45 18.21
CA ASN A 78 0.83 -1.53 18.87
C ASN A 78 2.33 -1.56 18.55
N ASN A 79 2.84 -0.53 17.88
CA ASN A 79 4.26 -0.36 17.54
C ASN A 79 4.84 -1.50 16.67
N LEU A 80 3.99 -2.21 15.92
CA LEU A 80 4.43 -3.21 14.96
C LEU A 80 4.92 -2.56 13.67
N ILE A 81 4.38 -1.40 13.34
CA ILE A 81 4.78 -0.54 12.24
C ILE A 81 5.05 0.85 12.82
N SER A 82 6.05 1.56 12.29
CA SER A 82 6.45 2.86 12.81
C SER A 82 5.37 3.93 12.61
N GLN A 83 5.42 4.97 13.42
CA GLN A 83 4.56 6.15 13.25
C GLN A 83 4.76 6.80 11.88
N SER A 84 6.01 6.83 11.38
CA SER A 84 6.30 7.40 10.07
C SER A 84 5.69 6.57 8.94
N ASP A 85 5.69 5.24 9.04
CA ASP A 85 5.00 4.37 8.07
C ASP A 85 3.49 4.61 8.10
N GLY A 86 2.93 4.79 9.29
CA GLY A 86 1.50 5.12 9.42
C GLY A 86 1.15 6.46 8.81
N ALA A 87 1.98 7.47 9.05
CA ALA A 87 1.79 8.80 8.45
C ALA A 87 1.91 8.73 6.93
N PHE A 88 2.89 7.99 6.41
CA PHE A 88 3.03 7.80 4.97
C PHE A 88 1.78 7.16 4.36
N TYR A 89 1.25 6.11 5.00
CA TYR A 89 0.05 5.43 4.47
C TYR A 89 -1.14 6.38 4.41
N SER A 90 -1.33 7.20 5.44
CA SER A 90 -2.39 8.21 5.43
C SER A 90 -2.17 9.26 4.35
N ASP A 91 -0.93 9.69 4.14
CA ASP A 91 -0.60 10.67 3.11
C ASP A 91 -0.87 10.12 1.70
N ILE A 92 -0.42 8.92 1.40
CA ILE A 92 -0.64 8.33 0.06
C ILE A 92 -2.13 8.03 -0.18
N PHE A 93 -2.86 7.68 0.87
CA PHE A 93 -4.31 7.54 0.82
C PHE A 93 -4.98 8.85 0.37
N GLU A 94 -4.61 9.97 1.00
CA GLU A 94 -5.18 11.29 0.67
C GLU A 94 -4.72 11.77 -0.72
N TYR A 95 -3.46 11.57 -1.08
CA TYR A 95 -2.94 11.97 -2.40
C TYR A 95 -3.61 11.20 -3.53
N ARG A 96 -3.84 9.91 -3.37
CA ARG A 96 -4.55 9.11 -4.37
C ARG A 96 -5.99 9.63 -4.52
N HIS A 97 -6.66 9.94 -3.43
CA HIS A 97 -8.00 10.51 -3.48
C HIS A 97 -8.00 11.83 -4.24
N ALA A 98 -7.06 12.73 -3.91
CA ALA A 98 -6.94 14.01 -4.59
C ALA A 98 -6.64 13.84 -6.09
N SER A 99 -5.72 12.93 -6.45
CA SER A 99 -5.35 12.72 -7.86
C SER A 99 -6.48 12.13 -8.69
N ASP A 100 -7.35 11.32 -8.08
CA ASP A 100 -8.46 10.66 -8.79
C ASP A 100 -9.72 11.52 -8.87
N TYR A 101 -9.98 12.35 -7.85
CA TYR A 101 -11.28 12.99 -7.68
C TYR A 101 -11.27 14.51 -7.63
N ASP A 102 -10.13 15.16 -7.34
CA ASP A 102 -10.06 16.62 -7.25
C ASP A 102 -9.67 17.20 -8.60
N ASP A 103 -10.45 18.20 -9.05
CA ASP A 103 -10.15 18.90 -10.29
C ASP A 103 -8.89 19.77 -10.13
N TYR A 104 -8.11 19.87 -11.21
CA TYR A 104 -6.91 20.72 -11.29
C TYR A 104 -5.77 20.35 -10.35
N VAL A 105 -5.82 19.20 -9.69
CA VAL A 105 -4.70 18.69 -8.89
C VAL A 105 -3.70 17.98 -9.80
N GLU A 106 -2.47 18.50 -9.84
CA GLU A 106 -1.36 17.88 -10.57
C GLU A 106 -0.17 17.76 -9.64
N PHE A 107 0.44 16.58 -9.61
CA PHE A 107 1.60 16.31 -8.76
C PHE A 107 2.88 16.50 -9.54
N GLU A 108 3.87 17.14 -8.91
CA GLU A 108 5.18 17.38 -9.49
C GLU A 108 6.02 16.10 -9.47
N LYS A 109 6.95 16.00 -10.41
CA LYS A 109 7.83 14.84 -10.57
C LYS A 109 8.57 14.49 -9.29
N ASP A 110 9.20 15.48 -8.65
CA ASP A 110 10.01 15.26 -7.43
C ASP A 110 9.17 14.78 -6.25
N VAL A 111 7.93 15.23 -6.13
CA VAL A 111 7.00 14.76 -5.10
C VAL A 111 6.69 13.28 -5.31
N VAL A 112 6.41 12.88 -6.54
CA VAL A 112 6.04 11.48 -6.86
C VAL A 112 7.25 10.56 -6.70
N GLU A 113 8.44 11.01 -7.10
CA GLU A 113 9.68 10.25 -6.89
C GLU A 113 9.92 9.97 -5.40
N LYS A 114 9.72 10.97 -4.55
CA LYS A 114 9.85 10.82 -3.10
C LYS A 114 8.83 9.81 -2.55
N LEU A 115 7.58 9.93 -2.97
CA LEU A 115 6.52 9.00 -2.55
C LEU A 115 6.81 7.57 -2.99
N PHE A 116 7.38 7.39 -4.18
CA PHE A 116 7.77 6.07 -4.66
C PHE A 116 8.82 5.43 -3.76
N ILE A 117 9.84 6.18 -3.36
CA ILE A 117 10.90 5.69 -2.47
C ILE A 117 10.32 5.36 -1.09
N GLU A 118 9.45 6.22 -0.56
CA GLU A 118 8.78 5.97 0.72
C GLU A 118 7.88 4.72 0.66
N ALA A 119 7.21 4.52 -0.47
CA ALA A 119 6.38 3.33 -0.68
C ALA A 119 7.21 2.05 -0.70
N GLU A 120 8.39 2.08 -1.34
CA GLU A 120 9.30 0.93 -1.33
C GLU A 120 9.68 0.54 0.10
N LYS A 121 9.99 1.52 0.95
CA LYS A 121 10.32 1.29 2.36
C LYS A 121 9.12 0.73 3.13
N PHE A 122 7.96 1.32 2.95
CA PHE A 122 6.71 0.87 3.59
C PHE A 122 6.41 -0.59 3.23
N ILE A 123 6.45 -0.92 1.96
CA ILE A 123 6.18 -2.28 1.45
C ILE A 123 7.22 -3.26 2.00
N THR A 124 8.50 -2.89 2.01
CA THR A 124 9.57 -3.72 2.56
C THR A 124 9.31 -4.03 4.04
N ASN A 125 8.94 -3.02 4.83
CA ASN A 125 8.66 -3.20 6.25
C ASN A 125 7.46 -4.13 6.48
N LEU A 126 6.40 -4.00 5.69
CA LEU A 126 5.26 -4.90 5.80
C LEU A 126 5.61 -6.32 5.35
N ASN A 127 6.42 -6.48 4.31
CA ASN A 127 6.86 -7.79 3.85
C ASN A 127 7.70 -8.52 4.89
N ILE A 128 8.48 -7.80 5.69
CA ILE A 128 9.21 -8.40 6.83
C ILE A 128 8.21 -9.01 7.82
N LEU A 129 7.14 -8.27 8.16
CA LEU A 129 6.09 -8.79 9.04
C LEU A 129 5.35 -9.97 8.43
N LEU A 130 5.12 -9.94 7.12
CA LEU A 130 4.43 -11.02 6.40
C LEU A 130 5.26 -12.31 6.39
N SER A 131 6.58 -12.23 6.48
CA SER A 131 7.48 -13.39 6.45
C SER A 131 7.68 -14.03 7.83
N GLN A 132 7.16 -13.45 8.88
CA GLN A 132 7.28 -13.98 10.24
C GLN A 132 6.28 -15.08 10.56
#